data_5cd703d235883bbf8b36c23b931c2ead
#
_entry.id   5cd703d235883bbf8b36c23b931c2ead
#
_cell.length_a   1.000
_cell.length_b   1.000
_cell.length_c   1.000
_cell.angle_alpha   90.00
_cell.angle_beta   90.00
_cell.angle_gamma   90.00
#
_symmetry.space_group_name_H-M   'P 1'
#
loop_
_entity.id
_entity.type
_entity.pdbx_description
1 polymer ?
#
loop_
_entity_poly.entity_id
_entity_poly.type
_entity_poly.pdbx_seq_one_letter_code
_entity_poly.pdbx_strand_id
1 'polypeptide(L)'
;MIKVLLVFICTIFLYSCNINTDDTPVFSVDLDTSINITSAEPVYRKITASEAREIMEATKDFILLDVRTEEEFKEKRIEGAILIPDYEISARAESELPNKDALILVYCLRGRRSANVAHELVGMGYTNVYDFGGIQDWPYETVSG
;
A
#
# COMPACT_ATOMS: atom_id res chain seq x y z
N MET A 1 -62.72 -34.81 8.86
CA MET A 1 -62.87 -36.17 8.27
C MET A 1 -61.49 -36.70 7.98
N ILE A 2 -61.21 -37.88 8.60
CA ILE A 2 -60.26 -38.96 8.24
C ILE A 2 -58.79 -38.63 8.35
N LYS A 3 -58.20 -38.92 9.46
CA LYS A 3 -57.31 -40.00 9.93
C LYS A 3 -56.77 -40.89 8.81
N VAL A 4 -55.42 -40.90 8.66
CA VAL A 4 -54.71 -42.17 8.52
C VAL A 4 -53.35 -42.08 9.15
N LEU A 5 -53.19 -42.81 10.17
CA LEU A 5 -52.03 -43.29 10.87
C LEU A 5 -51.39 -44.42 10.03
N LEU A 6 -50.09 -44.35 9.82
CA LEU A 6 -49.36 -45.57 9.46
C LEU A 6 -47.94 -45.53 10.09
N VAL A 7 -47.87 -46.39 11.05
CA VAL A 7 -46.67 -46.90 11.73
C VAL A 7 -46.05 -47.98 10.82
N PHE A 8 -44.77 -47.95 10.60
CA PHE A 8 -43.95 -49.12 10.27
C PHE A 8 -42.52 -48.88 10.62
N ILE A 9 -42.09 -49.36 11.70
CA ILE A 9 -41.30 -50.60 11.97
C ILE A 9 -39.83 -50.49 11.61
N CYS A 10 -39.13 -50.43 12.69
CA CYS A 10 -37.81 -50.93 13.07
C CYS A 10 -37.18 -51.94 12.08
N THR A 11 -36.00 -51.68 11.59
CA THR A 11 -35.02 -52.72 11.34
C THR A 11 -33.66 -52.27 11.81
N ILE A 12 -33.31 -52.87 12.92
CA ILE A 12 -31.98 -52.91 13.50
C ILE A 12 -31.11 -53.71 12.55
N PHE A 13 -30.11 -53.07 11.94
CA PHE A 13 -29.01 -53.82 11.35
C PHE A 13 -27.79 -53.56 12.21
N LEU A 14 -27.55 -54.56 13.09
CA LEU A 14 -26.28 -54.73 13.74
C LEU A 14 -25.23 -55.11 12.69
N TYR A 15 -24.37 -54.19 12.33
CA TYR A 15 -23.12 -54.53 11.68
C TYR A 15 -22.00 -54.31 12.67
N SER A 16 -21.66 -55.42 13.32
CA SER A 16 -20.43 -55.59 14.05
C SER A 16 -19.34 -55.82 13.01
N CYS A 17 -18.37 -54.95 12.90
CA CYS A 17 -17.04 -55.34 12.44
C CYS A 17 -15.98 -54.34 12.82
N ASN A 18 -15.18 -54.80 13.73
CA ASN A 18 -13.73 -54.79 13.76
C ASN A 18 -13.04 -53.43 13.65
N ILE A 19 -12.69 -52.92 14.82
CA ILE A 19 -11.70 -51.91 15.03
C ILE A 19 -10.31 -52.52 14.84
N ASN A 20 -9.68 -52.28 13.72
CA ASN A 20 -8.25 -52.35 13.61
C ASN A 20 -7.68 -50.95 13.94
N THR A 21 -7.09 -50.90 15.12
CA THR A 21 -6.15 -49.89 15.49
C THR A 21 -4.95 -49.90 14.55
N ASP A 22 -4.62 -48.74 14.09
CA ASP A 22 -3.33 -48.21 13.64
C ASP A 22 -3.48 -47.46 12.31
N ASP A 23 -3.53 -46.22 12.41
CA ASP A 23 -2.99 -45.11 11.62
C ASP A 23 -3.92 -43.89 11.67
N THR A 24 -3.95 -43.25 12.81
CA THR A 24 -4.33 -41.86 12.83
C THR A 24 -3.05 -41.05 12.61
N PRO A 25 -2.90 -40.30 11.52
CA PRO A 25 -1.92 -39.25 11.54
C PRO A 25 -2.40 -38.23 12.58
N VAL A 26 -1.73 -38.25 13.72
CA VAL A 26 -1.82 -37.18 14.69
C VAL A 26 -1.30 -35.93 13.98
N PHE A 27 -2.26 -35.18 13.39
CA PHE A 27 -2.01 -33.80 13.02
C PHE A 27 -1.89 -33.04 14.33
N SER A 28 -0.65 -33.03 14.83
CA SER A 28 -0.26 -32.11 15.88
C SER A 28 -0.36 -30.73 15.26
N VAL A 29 -1.48 -30.06 15.52
CA VAL A 29 -1.51 -28.61 15.37
C VAL A 29 -0.64 -28.08 16.49
N ASP A 30 0.64 -27.87 16.19
CA ASP A 30 1.50 -27.07 17.02
C ASP A 30 0.89 -25.67 17.08
N LEU A 31 0.18 -25.39 18.16
CA LEU A 31 -0.37 -24.09 18.51
C LEU A 31 0.76 -23.14 18.95
N ASP A 32 1.88 -23.20 18.28
CA ASP A 32 2.97 -22.23 18.44
C ASP A 32 3.33 -21.62 17.07
N THR A 33 2.32 -21.39 16.26
CA THR A 33 2.43 -20.32 15.26
C THR A 33 2.11 -19.05 16.00
N SER A 34 3.13 -18.49 16.65
CA SER A 34 3.23 -17.07 16.87
C SER A 34 2.86 -16.43 15.54
N ILE A 35 1.62 -15.98 15.43
CA ILE A 35 1.24 -15.04 14.38
C ILE A 35 2.12 -13.85 14.66
N ASN A 36 3.28 -13.85 14.01
CA ASN A 36 4.09 -12.67 13.88
C ASN A 36 3.20 -11.68 13.12
N ILE A 37 2.42 -10.91 13.89
CA ILE A 37 1.82 -9.69 13.38
C ILE A 37 3.01 -8.79 13.15
N THR A 38 3.69 -9.02 12.03
CA THR A 38 4.58 -8.05 11.44
C THR A 38 3.71 -6.82 11.31
N SER A 39 3.92 -5.86 12.19
CA SER A 39 3.41 -4.50 12.00
C SER A 39 3.84 -4.16 10.58
N ALA A 40 2.85 -4.08 9.67
CA ALA A 40 3.15 -3.72 8.30
C ALA A 40 3.93 -2.41 8.39
N GLU A 41 5.20 -2.45 8.02
CA GLU A 41 6.02 -1.26 7.93
C GLU A 41 5.23 -0.26 7.08
N PRO A 42 5.16 0.99 7.51
CA PRO A 42 4.46 2.00 6.74
C PRO A 42 5.05 2.03 5.33
N VAL A 43 4.21 1.83 4.34
CA VAL A 43 4.63 1.68 2.94
C VAL A 43 4.03 2.82 2.13
N TYR A 44 4.88 3.54 1.40
CA TYR A 44 4.39 4.49 0.41
C TYR A 44 3.69 3.75 -0.75
N ARG A 45 2.83 4.44 -1.49
CA ARG A 45 2.14 3.90 -2.66
C ARG A 45 2.87 4.30 -3.93
N LYS A 46 3.19 3.32 -4.77
CA LYS A 46 3.70 3.59 -6.11
C LYS A 46 2.53 3.67 -7.08
N ILE A 47 2.48 4.74 -7.86
CA ILE A 47 1.45 4.99 -8.87
C ILE A 47 2.09 5.40 -10.21
N THR A 48 1.30 5.43 -11.25
CA THR A 48 1.71 5.91 -12.57
C THR A 48 1.58 7.43 -12.69
N ALA A 49 2.21 8.02 -13.71
CA ALA A 49 2.03 9.44 -14.04
C ALA A 49 0.55 9.79 -14.36
N SER A 50 -0.18 8.86 -14.98
CA SER A 50 -1.61 9.04 -15.29
C SER A 50 -2.45 9.10 -14.00
N GLU A 51 -2.24 8.15 -13.08
CA GLU A 51 -2.94 8.14 -11.79
C GLU A 51 -2.61 9.40 -10.96
N ALA A 52 -1.35 9.86 -10.98
CA ALA A 52 -0.97 11.09 -10.33
C ALA A 52 -1.71 12.30 -10.93
N ARG A 53 -1.83 12.36 -12.26
CA ARG A 53 -2.59 13.40 -12.96
C ARG A 53 -4.07 13.39 -12.57
N GLU A 54 -4.69 12.21 -12.51
CA GLU A 54 -6.09 12.06 -12.09
C GLU A 54 -6.31 12.55 -10.66
N ILE A 55 -5.39 12.25 -9.74
CA ILE A 55 -5.43 12.75 -8.36
C ILE A 55 -5.35 14.28 -8.34
N MET A 56 -4.42 14.89 -9.09
CA MET A 56 -4.28 16.35 -9.18
C MET A 56 -5.52 17.04 -9.74
N GLU A 57 -6.25 16.40 -10.64
CA GLU A 57 -7.50 16.91 -11.20
C GLU A 57 -8.68 16.73 -10.25
N ALA A 58 -8.72 15.64 -9.50
CA ALA A 58 -9.79 15.29 -8.56
C ALA A 58 -9.77 16.11 -7.27
N THR A 59 -8.59 16.55 -6.80
CA THR A 59 -8.44 17.34 -5.58
C THR A 59 -7.43 18.47 -5.75
N LYS A 60 -7.63 19.56 -5.03
CA LYS A 60 -6.65 20.66 -4.96
C LYS A 60 -5.82 20.65 -3.67
N ASP A 61 -6.16 19.77 -2.76
CA ASP A 61 -5.51 19.64 -1.46
C ASP A 61 -4.44 18.53 -1.52
N PHE A 62 -3.34 18.82 -2.23
CA PHE A 62 -2.18 17.95 -2.35
C PHE A 62 -0.89 18.77 -2.38
N ILE A 63 0.19 18.12 -2.06
CA ILE A 63 1.56 18.63 -2.21
C ILE A 63 2.21 17.88 -3.36
N LEU A 64 2.68 18.60 -4.37
CA LEU A 64 3.47 18.05 -5.46
C LEU A 64 4.94 18.32 -5.16
N LEU A 65 5.69 17.27 -4.83
CA LEU A 65 7.05 17.34 -4.34
C LEU A 65 8.06 16.90 -5.41
N ASP A 66 8.86 17.82 -5.87
CA ASP A 66 10.04 17.56 -6.70
C ASP A 66 11.26 17.34 -5.79
N VAL A 67 11.94 16.21 -5.94
CA VAL A 67 13.12 15.88 -5.13
C VAL A 67 14.41 15.89 -5.94
N ARG A 68 14.41 16.62 -7.04
CA ARG A 68 15.59 16.82 -7.89
C ARG A 68 16.46 17.96 -7.38
N THR A 69 17.49 18.31 -8.14
CA THR A 69 18.33 19.48 -7.83
C THR A 69 17.64 20.78 -8.23
N GLU A 70 18.13 21.92 -7.70
CA GLU A 70 17.64 23.24 -8.09
C GLU A 70 17.78 23.50 -9.60
N GLU A 71 18.90 23.06 -10.20
CA GLU A 71 19.16 23.25 -11.62
C GLU A 71 18.13 22.48 -12.47
N GLU A 72 17.88 21.20 -12.12
CA GLU A 72 16.87 20.38 -12.79
C GLU A 72 15.47 20.98 -12.66
N PHE A 73 15.15 21.54 -11.49
CA PHE A 73 13.86 22.18 -11.20
C PHE A 73 13.66 23.48 -12.00
N LYS A 74 14.70 24.31 -12.10
CA LYS A 74 14.66 25.54 -12.91
C LYS A 74 14.56 25.26 -14.39
N GLU A 75 15.27 24.24 -14.87
CA GLU A 75 15.24 23.85 -16.26
C GLU A 75 13.85 23.38 -16.71
N LYS A 76 13.23 22.51 -15.91
CA LYS A 76 11.95 21.91 -16.24
C LYS A 76 11.28 21.34 -14.99
N ARG A 77 10.02 21.67 -14.72
CA ARG A 77 9.25 21.09 -13.60
C ARG A 77 7.77 20.93 -13.96
N ILE A 78 7.05 20.15 -13.19
CA ILE A 78 5.59 20.11 -13.24
C ILE A 78 5.07 21.37 -12.54
N GLU A 79 4.09 22.01 -13.13
CA GLU A 79 3.51 23.24 -12.57
C GLU A 79 2.92 22.99 -11.17
N GLY A 80 3.16 23.93 -10.25
CA GLY A 80 2.71 23.82 -8.85
C GLY A 80 3.60 22.95 -7.95
N ALA A 81 4.68 22.37 -8.48
CA ALA A 81 5.61 21.61 -7.65
C ALA A 81 6.43 22.52 -6.73
N ILE A 82 6.64 22.05 -5.50
CA ILE A 82 7.63 22.59 -4.57
C ILE A 82 8.89 21.74 -4.63
N LEU A 83 10.03 22.35 -4.33
CA LEU A 83 11.34 21.69 -4.38
C LEU A 83 11.89 21.44 -2.98
N ILE A 84 12.12 20.18 -2.65
CA ILE A 84 13.00 19.77 -1.56
C ILE A 84 13.94 18.70 -2.13
N PRO A 85 15.20 19.02 -2.42
CA PRO A 85 16.15 18.04 -2.94
C PRO A 85 16.25 16.79 -2.07
N ASP A 86 16.46 15.63 -2.69
CA ASP A 86 16.48 14.34 -2.00
C ASP A 86 17.48 14.29 -0.83
N TYR A 87 18.61 14.99 -0.93
CA TYR A 87 19.63 15.11 0.12
C TYR A 87 19.27 16.10 1.25
N GLU A 88 18.16 16.83 1.16
CA GLU A 88 17.68 17.80 2.15
C GLU A 88 16.39 17.39 2.86
N ILE A 89 15.80 16.26 2.46
CA ILE A 89 14.50 15.79 2.99
C ILE A 89 14.52 15.65 4.51
N SER A 90 15.50 14.97 5.07
CA SER A 90 15.60 14.77 6.52
C SER A 90 15.71 16.08 7.33
N ALA A 91 16.26 17.12 6.72
CA ALA A 91 16.43 18.41 7.39
C ALA A 91 15.25 19.37 7.20
N ARG A 92 14.55 19.28 6.08
CA ARG A 92 13.55 20.30 5.67
C ARG A 92 12.11 19.81 5.71
N ALA A 93 11.86 18.50 5.54
CA ALA A 93 10.50 18.00 5.38
C ALA A 93 9.58 18.39 6.55
N GLU A 94 10.00 18.28 7.80
CA GLU A 94 9.14 18.60 8.95
C GLU A 94 8.74 20.07 9.04
N SER A 95 9.61 20.98 8.60
CA SER A 95 9.32 22.41 8.59
C SER A 95 8.48 22.86 7.40
N GLU A 96 8.67 22.23 6.23
CA GLU A 96 8.01 22.64 4.99
C GLU A 96 6.75 21.81 4.70
N LEU A 97 6.65 20.61 5.26
CA LEU A 97 5.52 19.70 5.15
C LEU A 97 4.98 19.36 6.55
N PRO A 98 4.49 20.34 7.32
CA PRO A 98 4.15 20.13 8.74
C PRO A 98 2.96 19.18 8.95
N ASN A 99 2.08 19.02 7.96
CA ASN A 99 0.95 18.09 8.04
C ASN A 99 1.38 16.69 7.57
N LYS A 100 1.57 15.78 8.52
CA LYS A 100 1.98 14.39 8.24
C LYS A 100 0.91 13.57 7.49
N ASP A 101 -0.34 14.01 7.50
CA ASP A 101 -1.46 13.35 6.82
C ASP A 101 -1.76 13.97 5.45
N ALA A 102 -1.01 15.00 5.04
CA ALA A 102 -1.18 15.61 3.72
C ALA A 102 -0.95 14.59 2.60
N LEU A 103 -1.72 14.70 1.53
CA LEU A 103 -1.51 13.95 0.30
C LEU A 103 -0.26 14.48 -0.39
N ILE A 104 0.79 13.68 -0.47
CA ILE A 104 2.08 14.03 -1.08
C ILE A 104 2.30 13.18 -2.33
N LEU A 105 2.43 13.84 -3.47
CA LEU A 105 2.80 13.26 -4.75
C LEU A 105 4.28 13.56 -5.00
N VAL A 106 5.12 12.55 -4.99
CA VAL A 106 6.58 12.69 -5.09
C VAL A 106 7.07 12.26 -6.47
N TYR A 107 7.98 13.03 -7.06
CA TYR A 107 8.66 12.64 -8.28
C TYR A 107 10.13 13.10 -8.30
N CYS A 108 10.90 12.47 -9.18
CA CYS A 108 12.25 12.92 -9.49
C CYS A 108 12.53 12.89 -11.00
N LEU A 109 13.77 12.63 -11.43
CA LEU A 109 14.10 12.53 -12.85
C LEU A 109 13.64 11.20 -13.48
N ARG A 110 13.92 10.06 -12.81
CA ARG A 110 13.70 8.68 -13.30
C ARG A 110 13.06 7.73 -12.28
N GLY A 111 12.56 8.20 -11.18
CA GLY A 111 11.85 7.39 -10.17
C GLY A 111 12.74 6.80 -9.05
N ARG A 112 14.08 6.83 -9.14
CA ARG A 112 14.94 6.25 -8.10
C ARG A 112 15.03 7.12 -6.84
N ARG A 113 15.26 8.42 -7.00
CA ARG A 113 15.33 9.37 -5.86
C ARG A 113 13.97 9.50 -5.18
N SER A 114 12.90 9.61 -5.96
CA SER A 114 11.54 9.74 -5.44
C SER A 114 11.10 8.51 -4.62
N ALA A 115 11.45 7.30 -5.05
CA ALA A 115 11.18 6.08 -4.29
C ALA A 115 11.91 6.08 -2.93
N ASN A 116 13.19 6.49 -2.90
CA ASN A 116 13.96 6.59 -1.65
C ASN A 116 13.36 7.64 -0.72
N VAL A 117 13.02 8.83 -1.25
CA VAL A 117 12.38 9.90 -0.47
C VAL A 117 11.00 9.50 0.02
N ALA A 118 10.20 8.85 -0.79
CA ALA A 118 8.89 8.36 -0.35
C ALA A 118 9.01 7.39 0.82
N HIS A 119 10.00 6.50 0.79
CA HIS A 119 10.29 5.60 1.90
C HIS A 119 10.75 6.36 3.15
N GLU A 120 11.63 7.35 2.99
CA GLU A 120 12.12 8.20 4.08
C GLU A 120 10.97 8.99 4.72
N LEU A 121 10.11 9.65 3.94
CA LEU A 121 8.94 10.38 4.43
C LEU A 121 8.01 9.49 5.26
N VAL A 122 7.74 8.28 4.78
CA VAL A 122 6.94 7.30 5.51
C VAL A 122 7.63 6.93 6.84
N GLY A 123 8.95 6.73 6.84
CA GLY A 123 9.74 6.53 8.06
C GLY A 123 9.70 7.72 9.04
N MET A 124 9.51 8.93 8.52
CA MET A 124 9.30 10.16 9.30
C MET A 124 7.86 10.33 9.80
N GLY A 125 6.94 9.39 9.49
CA GLY A 125 5.56 9.38 9.94
C GLY A 125 4.55 10.05 9.00
N TYR A 126 4.92 10.33 7.73
CA TYR A 126 3.95 10.77 6.72
C TYR A 126 3.10 9.58 6.27
N THR A 127 1.78 9.73 6.33
CA THR A 127 0.84 8.62 6.16
C THR A 127 0.28 8.48 4.74
N ASN A 128 0.45 9.49 3.89
CA ASN A 128 -0.23 9.58 2.61
C ASN A 128 0.71 9.98 1.46
N VAL A 129 1.73 9.16 1.24
CA VAL A 129 2.81 9.41 0.27
C VAL A 129 2.65 8.52 -0.98
N TYR A 130 2.70 9.14 -2.15
CA TYR A 130 2.59 8.51 -3.46
C TYR A 130 3.80 8.86 -4.32
N ASP A 131 4.57 7.85 -4.73
CA ASP A 131 5.66 8.00 -5.70
C ASP A 131 5.14 7.69 -7.12
N PHE A 132 5.19 8.66 -8.02
CA PHE A 132 4.80 8.45 -9.41
C PHE A 132 5.99 8.43 -10.40
N GLY A 133 7.20 8.31 -9.88
CA GLY A 133 8.36 8.02 -10.70
C GLY A 133 9.12 9.23 -11.18
N GLY A 134 9.33 9.33 -12.47
CA GLY A 134 10.20 10.34 -13.08
C GLY A 134 9.48 11.33 -13.98
N ILE A 135 9.94 12.59 -13.97
CA ILE A 135 9.46 13.61 -14.92
C ILE A 135 9.78 13.24 -16.38
N GLN A 136 10.71 12.31 -16.62
CA GLN A 136 10.99 11.80 -17.96
C GLN A 136 9.82 11.00 -18.52
N ASP A 137 9.04 10.36 -17.65
CA ASP A 137 7.87 9.56 -18.00
C ASP A 137 6.56 10.35 -17.87
N TRP A 138 6.66 11.67 -17.58
CA TRP A 138 5.51 12.57 -17.47
C TRP A 138 5.09 13.06 -18.85
N PRO A 139 3.93 12.61 -19.41
CA PRO A 139 3.53 12.92 -20.78
C PRO A 139 2.80 14.26 -20.94
N TYR A 140 2.65 15.02 -19.85
CA TYR A 140 1.87 16.25 -19.82
C TYR A 140 2.77 17.48 -19.82
N GLU A 141 2.15 18.67 -19.83
CA GLU A 141 2.86 19.95 -19.84
C GLU A 141 3.76 20.14 -18.62
N THR A 142 4.82 20.88 -18.83
CA THR A 142 5.80 21.28 -17.83
C THR A 142 6.18 22.73 -18.02
N VAL A 143 6.70 23.36 -16.98
CA VAL A 143 7.13 24.76 -16.98
C VAL A 143 8.62 24.87 -16.69
N SER A 144 9.22 26.01 -17.05
CA SER A 144 10.62 26.35 -16.79
C SER A 144 10.74 27.73 -16.12
N GLY A 145 11.88 28.04 -15.52
CA GLY A 145 12.15 29.33 -14.90
C GLY A 145 12.26 29.35 -13.41
#